data_754e0dd228cbbf918f1b5baa7620533e
#
_entry.id   754e0dd228cbbf918f1b5baa7620533e
#
_cell.length_a   1.000
_cell.length_b   1.000
_cell.length_c   1.000
_cell.angle_alpha   90.00
_cell.angle_beta   90.00
_cell.angle_gamma   90.00
#
_symmetry.space_group_name_H-M   'P 1'
#
loop_
_entity.id
_entity.type
_entity.pdbx_description
1 polymer ?
#
loop_
_entity_poly.entity_id
_entity_poly.type
_entity_poly.pdbx_seq_one_letter_code
_entity_poly.pdbx_strand_id
1 'polypeptide(L)'
;PHLEAIGAGTQDFMGNNTIALPDKKEVMEVNPYYADSGLWSVFSFRFLTGKPFTQADVDAGLPVAVLSESLAKRIFASTDVVGKYFTFIGKEFRVCGIVQDVSNATPDTAGDLWIPLFLYSWVSRTFEGEKLIGNVHIYMLAPTPADKEALRAEVQDVFRKYNLQTSEYENDLMQQPDDFWKSTFRKNSCEAPDWGELLKGLIYILLALLFIPAMNLSGMISSRM
;
A
#
# COMPACT_ATOMS: atom_id res chain seq x y z
N PRO A 1 25.48 -1.52 -6.10
CA PRO A 1 24.37 -2.40 -6.36
C PRO A 1 23.85 -3.05 -5.09
N HIS A 2 23.33 -2.22 -4.16
CA HIS A 2 22.67 -2.68 -2.92
C HIS A 2 21.16 -2.78 -3.13
N LEU A 3 20.68 -2.42 -4.32
CA LEU A 3 19.27 -2.41 -4.71
C LEU A 3 19.02 -3.50 -5.74
N GLU A 4 18.10 -4.41 -5.45
CA GLU A 4 17.64 -5.46 -6.36
C GLU A 4 16.45 -4.99 -7.19
N ALA A 5 15.46 -4.37 -6.54
CA ALA A 5 14.28 -3.81 -7.19
C ALA A 5 13.79 -2.55 -6.46
N ILE A 6 13.14 -1.68 -7.22
CA ILE A 6 12.46 -0.50 -6.71
C ILE A 6 11.09 -0.41 -7.36
N GLY A 7 10.09 -0.02 -6.57
CA GLY A 7 8.74 0.17 -7.02
C GLY A 7 8.06 1.30 -6.26
N ALA A 8 7.07 1.90 -6.87
CA ALA A 8 6.29 2.97 -6.28
C ALA A 8 4.79 2.68 -6.38
N GLY A 9 4.04 3.11 -5.39
CA GLY A 9 2.59 2.95 -5.41
C GLY A 9 1.88 3.70 -4.30
N THR A 10 0.56 3.81 -4.46
CA THR A 10 -0.32 4.46 -3.49
C THR A 10 -1.74 3.96 -3.63
N GLN A 11 -2.48 3.98 -2.54
CA GLN A 11 -3.93 3.82 -2.53
C GLN A 11 -4.62 5.17 -2.59
N ASP A 12 -5.76 5.24 -3.29
CA ASP A 12 -6.64 6.40 -3.23
C ASP A 12 -7.80 6.13 -2.27
N PHE A 13 -7.68 6.70 -1.07
CA PHE A 13 -8.71 6.61 -0.03
C PHE A 13 -9.73 7.76 -0.08
N MET A 14 -9.50 8.78 -0.93
CA MET A 14 -10.32 10.00 -0.94
C MET A 14 -11.27 10.10 -2.14
N GLY A 15 -11.09 9.25 -3.15
CA GLY A 15 -11.88 9.27 -4.38
C GLY A 15 -13.22 8.54 -4.25
N ASN A 16 -14.18 8.91 -5.09
CA ASN A 16 -15.38 8.12 -5.32
C ASN A 16 -15.03 6.98 -6.29
N ASN A 17 -14.36 5.96 -5.76
CA ASN A 17 -13.75 4.87 -6.52
C ASN A 17 -14.79 3.84 -6.90
N THR A 18 -15.54 4.08 -7.97
CA THR A 18 -16.63 3.21 -8.40
C THR A 18 -16.42 2.68 -9.83
N ILE A 19 -16.80 1.43 -10.03
CA ILE A 19 -16.90 0.79 -11.34
C ILE A 19 -18.38 0.66 -11.71
N ALA A 20 -18.74 1.13 -12.91
CA ALA A 20 -20.06 0.86 -13.49
C ALA A 20 -20.10 -0.56 -14.03
N LEU A 21 -21.08 -1.36 -13.59
CA LEU A 21 -21.31 -2.70 -14.11
C LEU A 21 -21.97 -2.64 -15.48
N PRO A 22 -21.49 -3.40 -16.49
CA PRO A 22 -21.92 -3.27 -17.88
C PRO A 22 -23.43 -3.44 -18.11
N ASP A 23 -24.06 -4.29 -17.31
CA ASP A 23 -25.48 -4.67 -17.47
C ASP A 23 -26.39 -4.22 -16.32
N LYS A 24 -25.87 -3.45 -15.37
CA LYS A 24 -26.61 -3.00 -14.19
C LYS A 24 -26.47 -1.50 -14.04
N LYS A 25 -27.55 -0.83 -13.65
CA LYS A 25 -27.52 0.58 -13.21
C LYS A 25 -26.84 0.76 -11.83
N GLU A 26 -26.13 -0.25 -11.40
CA GLU A 26 -25.44 -0.30 -10.11
C GLU A 26 -23.98 0.07 -10.28
N VAL A 27 -23.50 0.90 -9.40
CA VAL A 27 -22.06 1.20 -9.25
C VAL A 27 -21.53 0.36 -8.09
N MET A 28 -20.30 -0.10 -8.23
CA MET A 28 -19.63 -0.91 -7.24
C MET A 28 -18.39 -0.15 -6.75
N GLU A 29 -18.30 0.00 -5.43
CA GLU A 29 -17.12 0.57 -4.79
C GLU A 29 -15.94 -0.41 -4.88
N VAL A 30 -14.75 0.13 -5.15
CA VAL A 30 -13.50 -0.62 -5.29
C VAL A 30 -12.35 0.15 -4.62
N ASN A 31 -11.32 -0.58 -4.23
CA ASN A 31 -10.09 -0.03 -3.66
C ASN A 31 -8.98 -0.02 -4.73
N PRO A 32 -8.78 1.09 -5.47
CA PRO A 32 -7.74 1.17 -6.47
C PRO A 32 -6.38 1.34 -5.81
N TYR A 33 -5.39 0.67 -6.37
CA TYR A 33 -3.99 0.83 -6.08
C TYR A 33 -3.28 1.35 -7.33
N TYR A 34 -2.65 2.50 -7.23
CA TYR A 34 -1.88 3.10 -8.31
C TYR A 34 -0.43 2.67 -8.16
N ALA A 35 0.14 2.04 -9.18
CA ALA A 35 1.45 1.42 -9.13
C ALA A 35 2.31 1.78 -10.34
N ASP A 36 3.61 1.80 -10.16
CA ASP A 36 4.55 1.71 -11.27
C ASP A 36 4.79 0.25 -11.68
N SER A 37 5.55 0.03 -12.75
CA SER A 37 5.91 -1.31 -13.20
C SER A 37 6.88 -2.03 -12.26
N GLY A 38 7.63 -1.29 -11.46
CA GLY A 38 8.61 -1.82 -10.51
C GLY A 38 7.96 -2.51 -9.31
N LEU A 39 6.72 -2.11 -8.94
CA LEU A 39 5.99 -2.72 -7.83
C LEU A 39 5.92 -4.25 -7.95
N TRP A 40 5.72 -4.75 -9.16
CA TRP A 40 5.62 -6.18 -9.46
C TRP A 40 6.92 -6.97 -9.24
N SER A 41 8.06 -6.28 -9.24
CA SER A 41 9.37 -6.86 -8.94
C SER A 41 9.71 -6.83 -7.46
N VAL A 42 9.16 -5.87 -6.73
CA VAL A 42 9.37 -5.75 -5.28
C VAL A 42 8.50 -6.72 -4.51
N PHE A 43 7.23 -6.87 -4.92
CA PHE A 43 6.26 -7.72 -4.25
C PHE A 43 5.89 -8.94 -5.08
N SER A 44 5.81 -10.10 -4.42
CA SER A 44 5.50 -11.39 -5.06
C SER A 44 3.99 -11.59 -5.20
N PHE A 45 3.37 -10.97 -6.19
CA PHE A 45 1.96 -11.22 -6.51
C PHE A 45 1.78 -12.57 -7.21
N ARG A 46 0.75 -13.31 -6.81
CA ARG A 46 0.38 -14.57 -7.46
C ARG A 46 -0.59 -14.31 -8.60
N PHE A 47 -0.09 -14.29 -9.82
CA PHE A 47 -0.92 -14.19 -11.02
C PHE A 47 -1.65 -15.51 -11.30
N LEU A 48 -2.96 -15.44 -11.52
CA LEU A 48 -3.79 -16.57 -11.92
C LEU A 48 -3.87 -16.69 -13.44
N THR A 49 -4.00 -15.53 -14.12
CA THR A 49 -4.01 -15.43 -15.58
C THR A 49 -3.38 -14.12 -16.01
N GLY A 50 -2.88 -14.06 -17.24
CA GLY A 50 -2.25 -12.84 -17.78
C GLY A 50 -0.90 -12.51 -17.13
N LYS A 51 -0.54 -11.24 -17.18
CA LYS A 51 0.74 -10.70 -16.72
C LYS A 51 0.54 -9.30 -16.13
N PRO A 52 1.48 -8.79 -15.29
CA PRO A 52 1.48 -7.40 -14.87
C PRO A 52 1.67 -6.47 -16.08
N PHE A 53 1.24 -5.21 -15.95
CA PHE A 53 1.63 -4.19 -16.93
C PHE A 53 3.12 -3.89 -16.79
N THR A 54 3.71 -3.53 -17.92
CA THR A 54 5.15 -3.32 -18.05
C THR A 54 5.49 -1.83 -18.11
N GLN A 55 6.80 -1.51 -18.01
CA GLN A 55 7.26 -0.13 -18.24
C GLN A 55 6.89 0.37 -19.64
N ALA A 56 6.91 -0.49 -20.65
CA ALA A 56 6.49 -0.11 -22.00
C ALA A 56 5.00 0.26 -22.08
N ASP A 57 4.13 -0.39 -21.31
CA ASP A 57 2.71 -0.02 -21.23
C ASP A 57 2.54 1.34 -20.56
N VAL A 58 3.33 1.61 -19.50
CA VAL A 58 3.36 2.90 -18.80
C VAL A 58 3.85 4.02 -19.72
N ASP A 59 4.97 3.82 -20.40
CA ASP A 59 5.58 4.79 -21.31
C ASP A 59 4.67 5.11 -22.52
N ALA A 60 3.91 4.11 -22.98
CA ALA A 60 2.92 4.27 -24.03
C ALA A 60 1.60 4.90 -23.54
N GLY A 61 1.47 5.20 -22.25
CA GLY A 61 0.26 5.78 -21.66
C GLY A 61 -0.99 4.90 -21.75
N LEU A 62 -0.80 3.55 -21.79
CA LEU A 62 -1.91 2.64 -21.98
C LEU A 62 -2.77 2.50 -20.73
N PRO A 63 -4.11 2.62 -20.84
CA PRO A 63 -5.02 2.37 -19.72
C PRO A 63 -5.21 0.86 -19.53
N VAL A 64 -4.26 0.24 -18.85
CA VAL A 64 -4.27 -1.18 -18.51
C VAL A 64 -4.50 -1.38 -17.02
N ALA A 65 -5.02 -2.54 -16.65
CA ALA A 65 -5.31 -2.86 -15.26
C ALA A 65 -5.05 -4.32 -14.94
N VAL A 66 -4.58 -4.57 -13.72
CA VAL A 66 -4.59 -5.87 -13.08
C VAL A 66 -5.75 -5.88 -12.08
N LEU A 67 -6.55 -6.94 -12.07
CA LEU A 67 -7.67 -7.09 -11.15
C LEU A 67 -7.39 -8.19 -10.13
N SER A 68 -7.99 -8.06 -8.95
CA SER A 68 -8.10 -9.17 -8.02
C SER A 68 -9.07 -10.24 -8.54
N GLU A 69 -8.92 -11.46 -8.09
CA GLU A 69 -9.81 -12.57 -8.46
C GLU A 69 -11.27 -12.27 -8.12
N SER A 70 -11.51 -11.76 -6.91
CA SER A 70 -12.83 -11.37 -6.44
C SER A 70 -13.46 -10.27 -7.29
N LEU A 71 -12.68 -9.23 -7.65
CA LEU A 71 -13.18 -8.14 -8.48
C LEU A 71 -13.50 -8.63 -9.91
N ALA A 72 -12.65 -9.46 -10.51
CA ALA A 72 -12.91 -10.04 -11.83
C ALA A 72 -14.20 -10.84 -11.85
N LYS A 73 -14.45 -11.68 -10.83
CA LYS A 73 -15.72 -12.42 -10.68
C LYS A 73 -16.92 -11.51 -10.50
N ARG A 74 -16.79 -10.41 -9.75
CA ARG A 74 -17.88 -9.43 -9.53
C ARG A 74 -18.26 -8.68 -10.80
N ILE A 75 -17.27 -8.29 -11.64
CA ILE A 75 -17.53 -7.53 -12.87
C ILE A 75 -17.97 -8.45 -14.00
N PHE A 76 -17.28 -9.57 -14.21
CA PHE A 76 -17.41 -10.40 -15.42
C PHE A 76 -18.00 -11.79 -15.19
N ALA A 77 -18.28 -12.16 -13.92
CA ALA A 77 -18.66 -13.50 -13.50
C ALA A 77 -17.63 -14.59 -13.90
N SER A 78 -16.37 -14.22 -14.16
CA SER A 78 -15.30 -15.09 -14.65
C SER A 78 -13.95 -14.54 -14.25
N THR A 79 -12.92 -15.38 -14.21
CA THR A 79 -11.52 -15.01 -14.10
C THR A 79 -10.77 -15.08 -15.43
N ASP A 80 -11.39 -15.63 -16.48
CA ASP A 80 -10.85 -15.61 -17.85
C ASP A 80 -11.31 -14.36 -18.59
N VAL A 81 -10.67 -13.23 -18.23
CA VAL A 81 -11.09 -11.89 -18.66
C VAL A 81 -9.91 -11.05 -19.18
N VAL A 82 -8.74 -11.62 -19.32
CA VAL A 82 -7.60 -10.91 -19.91
C VAL A 82 -7.94 -10.45 -21.32
N GLY A 83 -7.67 -9.16 -21.60
CA GLY A 83 -8.02 -8.50 -22.85
C GLY A 83 -9.43 -7.90 -22.89
N LYS A 84 -10.30 -8.19 -21.92
CA LYS A 84 -11.61 -7.51 -21.81
C LYS A 84 -11.45 -6.10 -21.28
N TYR A 85 -12.49 -5.28 -21.46
CA TYR A 85 -12.52 -3.89 -21.05
C TYR A 85 -13.58 -3.65 -19.98
N PHE A 86 -13.32 -2.68 -19.12
CA PHE A 86 -14.27 -2.18 -18.12
C PHE A 86 -14.05 -0.67 -17.93
N THR A 87 -15.05 0.02 -17.39
CA THR A 87 -14.98 1.48 -17.16
C THR A 87 -14.75 1.75 -15.66
N PHE A 88 -13.69 2.50 -15.36
CA PHE A 88 -13.38 3.00 -14.02
C PHE A 88 -13.17 4.51 -14.09
N ILE A 89 -13.88 5.27 -13.26
CA ILE A 89 -13.85 6.75 -13.21
C ILE A 89 -13.96 7.36 -14.62
N GLY A 90 -14.93 6.88 -15.41
CA GLY A 90 -15.21 7.40 -16.75
C GLY A 90 -14.16 7.09 -17.81
N LYS A 91 -13.14 6.28 -17.50
CA LYS A 91 -12.10 5.84 -18.42
C LYS A 91 -12.17 4.33 -18.65
N GLU A 92 -11.97 3.91 -19.89
CA GLU A 92 -11.96 2.50 -20.27
C GLU A 92 -10.56 1.90 -20.02
N PHE A 93 -10.51 0.75 -19.33
CA PHE A 93 -9.30 0.01 -19.02
C PHE A 93 -9.35 -1.39 -19.61
N ARG A 94 -8.23 -1.83 -20.16
CA ARG A 94 -8.05 -3.21 -20.64
C ARG A 94 -7.42 -4.05 -19.51
N VAL A 95 -8.05 -5.18 -19.20
CA VAL A 95 -7.50 -6.15 -18.23
C VAL A 95 -6.24 -6.81 -18.81
N CYS A 96 -5.10 -6.69 -18.16
CA CYS A 96 -3.85 -7.32 -18.56
C CYS A 96 -3.49 -8.54 -17.69
N GLY A 97 -4.00 -8.64 -16.47
CA GLY A 97 -3.77 -9.76 -15.58
C GLY A 97 -4.77 -9.87 -14.45
N ILE A 98 -4.87 -11.05 -13.88
CA ILE A 98 -5.65 -11.34 -12.68
C ILE A 98 -4.70 -11.92 -11.64
N VAL A 99 -4.74 -11.35 -10.43
CA VAL A 99 -4.00 -11.83 -9.26
C VAL A 99 -4.93 -12.44 -8.23
N GLN A 100 -4.41 -13.36 -7.44
CA GLN A 100 -5.10 -13.85 -6.24
C GLN A 100 -5.38 -12.66 -5.30
N ASP A 101 -6.51 -12.71 -4.59
CA ASP A 101 -6.87 -11.66 -3.64
C ASP A 101 -5.74 -11.43 -2.62
N VAL A 102 -5.42 -10.15 -2.43
CA VAL A 102 -4.39 -9.71 -1.47
C VAL A 102 -5.07 -9.41 -0.13
N SER A 103 -4.45 -9.85 0.94
CA SER A 103 -4.99 -9.61 2.29
C SER A 103 -4.93 -8.14 2.68
N ASN A 104 -6.00 -7.64 3.28
CA ASN A 104 -6.02 -6.30 3.91
C ASN A 104 -5.04 -6.17 5.10
N ALA A 105 -4.46 -7.29 5.57
CA ALA A 105 -3.39 -7.27 6.57
C ALA A 105 -2.04 -6.80 5.99
N THR A 106 -1.95 -6.64 4.66
CA THR A 106 -0.80 -6.07 3.96
C THR A 106 -1.21 -4.78 3.25
N PRO A 107 -1.42 -3.68 3.99
CA PRO A 107 -2.00 -2.44 3.44
C PRO A 107 -1.19 -1.87 2.28
N ASP A 108 0.14 -2.04 2.29
CA ASP A 108 1.03 -1.53 1.25
C ASP A 108 0.83 -2.17 -0.13
N THR A 109 0.08 -3.26 -0.22
CA THR A 109 -0.18 -3.98 -1.48
C THR A 109 -1.65 -4.31 -1.68
N ALA A 110 -2.49 -4.12 -0.64
CA ALA A 110 -3.90 -4.44 -0.71
C ALA A 110 -4.64 -3.55 -1.72
N GLY A 111 -5.43 -4.17 -2.56
CA GLY A 111 -6.25 -3.50 -3.56
C GLY A 111 -7.15 -4.50 -4.29
N ASP A 112 -8.19 -3.98 -4.90
CA ASP A 112 -9.05 -4.74 -5.80
C ASP A 112 -8.60 -4.59 -7.26
N LEU A 113 -7.94 -3.46 -7.55
CA LEU A 113 -7.60 -2.99 -8.89
C LEU A 113 -6.23 -2.29 -8.83
N TRP A 114 -5.27 -2.74 -9.63
CA TRP A 114 -3.98 -2.07 -9.80
C TRP A 114 -3.89 -1.44 -11.17
N ILE A 115 -3.61 -0.14 -11.22
CA ILE A 115 -3.51 0.66 -12.45
C ILE A 115 -2.23 1.51 -12.45
N PRO A 116 -1.74 1.92 -13.62
CA PRO A 116 -0.51 2.70 -13.72
C PRO A 116 -0.56 4.02 -12.93
N LEU A 117 0.50 4.30 -12.19
CA LEU A 117 0.65 5.44 -11.28
C LEU A 117 0.46 6.80 -11.99
N PHE A 118 0.86 6.94 -13.27
CA PHE A 118 0.69 8.18 -14.03
C PHE A 118 -0.79 8.59 -14.22
N LEU A 119 -1.73 7.67 -14.01
CA LEU A 119 -3.17 7.93 -14.08
C LEU A 119 -3.71 8.55 -12.78
N TYR A 120 -2.90 8.58 -11.72
CA TYR A 120 -3.28 9.18 -10.45
C TYR A 120 -3.13 10.71 -10.49
N SER A 121 -4.24 11.41 -10.53
CA SER A 121 -4.26 12.87 -10.69
C SER A 121 -3.63 13.64 -9.52
N TRP A 122 -3.48 13.01 -8.38
CA TRP A 122 -2.89 13.62 -7.17
C TRP A 122 -1.37 13.48 -7.09
N VAL A 123 -0.74 12.67 -7.95
CA VAL A 123 0.74 12.51 -7.97
C VAL A 123 1.45 13.84 -8.23
N SER A 124 0.85 14.69 -9.07
CA SER A 124 1.41 15.99 -9.43
C SER A 124 1.00 17.14 -8.50
N ARG A 125 0.12 16.88 -7.53
CA ARG A 125 -0.27 17.89 -6.55
C ARG A 125 0.72 17.86 -5.39
N THR A 126 1.79 18.61 -5.50
CA THR A 126 2.56 19.04 -4.34
C THR A 126 1.73 20.06 -3.59
N PHE A 127 1.47 19.83 -2.31
CA PHE A 127 0.93 20.87 -1.45
C PHE A 127 1.96 22.01 -1.40
N GLU A 128 1.52 23.25 -1.61
CA GLU A 128 2.39 24.42 -1.47
C GLU A 128 3.04 24.38 -0.08
N GLY A 129 4.38 24.33 -0.03
CA GLY A 129 5.18 24.21 1.19
C GLY A 129 5.62 22.79 1.57
N GLU A 130 5.16 21.74 0.90
CA GLU A 130 5.49 20.33 1.24
C GLU A 130 6.09 19.61 0.02
N LYS A 131 7.25 20.06 -0.44
CA LYS A 131 7.86 19.59 -1.70
C LYS A 131 8.25 18.12 -1.76
N LEU A 132 8.36 17.44 -0.60
CA LEU A 132 8.79 16.04 -0.52
C LEU A 132 7.79 15.14 0.19
N ILE A 133 6.71 15.67 0.75
CA ILE A 133 5.63 14.87 1.30
C ILE A 133 4.62 14.64 0.17
N GLY A 134 4.66 13.45 -0.39
CA GLY A 134 3.73 13.00 -1.42
C GLY A 134 2.85 11.86 -0.92
N ASN A 135 1.82 11.54 -1.69
CA ASN A 135 0.94 10.41 -1.41
C ASN A 135 1.47 9.09 -1.99
N VAL A 136 2.71 9.06 -2.47
CA VAL A 136 3.30 7.89 -3.11
C VAL A 136 4.35 7.27 -2.19
N HIS A 137 4.22 5.98 -1.94
CA HIS A 137 5.20 5.19 -1.23
C HIS A 137 6.22 4.62 -2.20
N ILE A 138 7.49 4.65 -1.83
CA ILE A 138 8.59 4.03 -2.59
C ILE A 138 9.04 2.81 -1.80
N TYR A 139 9.07 1.67 -2.49
CA TYR A 139 9.50 0.38 -1.95
C TYR A 139 10.82 -0.02 -2.57
N MET A 140 11.75 -0.47 -1.75
CA MET A 140 13.07 -0.89 -2.18
C MET A 140 13.36 -2.29 -1.66
N LEU A 141 13.79 -3.18 -2.55
CA LEU A 141 14.20 -4.54 -2.23
C LEU A 141 15.72 -4.61 -2.23
N ALA A 142 16.30 -5.00 -1.10
CA ALA A 142 17.71 -5.28 -0.96
C ALA A 142 17.94 -6.80 -0.91
N PRO A 143 18.95 -7.33 -1.64
CA PRO A 143 19.17 -8.78 -1.72
C PRO A 143 19.64 -9.41 -0.40
N THR A 144 20.33 -8.64 0.43
CA THR A 144 20.84 -9.13 1.72
C THR A 144 20.60 -8.12 2.86
N PRO A 145 20.63 -8.56 4.13
CA PRO A 145 20.57 -7.62 5.26
C PRO A 145 21.69 -6.58 5.27
N ALA A 146 22.89 -6.92 4.79
CA ALA A 146 23.99 -5.97 4.68
C ALA A 146 23.72 -4.91 3.62
N ASP A 147 23.17 -5.31 2.47
CA ASP A 147 22.76 -4.37 1.40
C ASP A 147 21.63 -3.46 1.88
N LYS A 148 20.68 -3.98 2.69
CA LYS A 148 19.63 -3.16 3.29
C LYS A 148 20.19 -2.04 4.17
N GLU A 149 21.17 -2.33 5.02
CA GLU A 149 21.78 -1.32 5.86
C GLU A 149 22.63 -0.32 5.05
N ALA A 150 23.34 -0.77 4.02
CA ALA A 150 24.06 0.10 3.09
C ALA A 150 23.09 1.05 2.35
N LEU A 151 22.01 0.51 1.79
CA LEU A 151 20.98 1.27 1.09
C LEU A 151 20.31 2.29 2.03
N ARG A 152 20.02 1.91 3.27
CA ARG A 152 19.50 2.82 4.30
C ARG A 152 20.44 4.00 4.53
N ALA A 153 21.74 3.73 4.68
CA ALA A 153 22.75 4.77 4.88
C ALA A 153 22.84 5.73 3.69
N GLU A 154 22.79 5.20 2.47
CA GLU A 154 22.79 6.01 1.23
C GLU A 154 21.56 6.92 1.17
N VAL A 155 20.36 6.41 1.42
CA VAL A 155 19.13 7.21 1.39
C VAL A 155 19.13 8.27 2.49
N GLN A 156 19.58 7.91 3.70
CA GLN A 156 19.70 8.86 4.80
C GLN A 156 20.72 9.97 4.52
N ASP A 157 21.80 9.66 3.79
CA ASP A 157 22.77 10.69 3.35
C ASP A 157 22.15 11.67 2.36
N VAL A 158 21.32 11.18 1.43
CA VAL A 158 20.55 12.03 0.51
C VAL A 158 19.60 12.95 1.28
N PHE A 159 18.85 12.40 2.24
CA PHE A 159 17.93 13.20 3.06
C PHE A 159 18.65 14.25 3.90
N ARG A 160 19.78 13.88 4.51
CA ARG A 160 20.61 14.85 5.24
C ARG A 160 21.08 16.00 4.36
N LYS A 161 21.55 15.70 3.13
CA LYS A 161 21.97 16.72 2.17
C LYS A 161 20.82 17.61 1.73
N TYR A 162 19.64 17.03 1.54
CA TYR A 162 18.44 17.78 1.21
C TYR A 162 18.04 18.73 2.37
N ASN A 163 17.95 18.22 3.58
CA ASN A 163 17.57 19.01 4.78
C ASN A 163 18.52 20.19 5.02
N LEU A 164 19.81 20.05 4.66
CA LEU A 164 20.77 21.16 4.73
C LEU A 164 20.54 22.27 3.70
N GLN A 165 19.78 22.00 2.64
CA GLN A 165 19.47 22.95 1.56
C GLN A 165 18.08 23.58 1.68
N THR A 166 17.23 23.05 2.57
CA THR A 166 15.86 23.52 2.78
C THR A 166 15.79 24.53 3.91
N SER A 167 14.79 25.41 3.85
CA SER A 167 14.58 26.45 4.87
C SER A 167 13.92 25.86 6.13
N GLU A 168 14.02 26.56 7.27
CA GLU A 168 13.51 26.15 8.59
C GLU A 168 12.00 25.79 8.65
N TYR A 169 11.25 26.00 7.60
CA TYR A 169 9.80 25.74 7.53
C TYR A 169 9.42 24.50 6.74
N GLU A 170 10.41 23.78 6.18
CA GLU A 170 10.17 22.53 5.45
C GLU A 170 10.40 21.34 6.39
N ASN A 171 9.45 20.41 6.41
CA ASN A 171 9.52 19.22 7.26
C ASN A 171 10.79 18.42 6.96
N ASP A 172 11.59 18.21 7.98
CA ASP A 172 12.77 17.38 7.89
C ASP A 172 12.38 15.93 7.52
N LEU A 173 13.03 15.42 6.49
CA LEU A 173 12.93 14.00 6.17
C LEU A 173 13.72 13.22 7.21
N MET A 174 13.01 12.56 8.11
CA MET A 174 13.63 11.88 9.24
C MET A 174 13.41 10.39 9.21
N GLN A 175 14.49 9.66 9.50
CA GLN A 175 14.47 8.25 9.91
C GLN A 175 13.96 7.22 8.88
N GLN A 176 13.64 7.62 7.67
CA GLN A 176 13.37 6.71 6.56
C GLN A 176 14.70 6.30 5.88
N PRO A 177 14.75 5.20 5.12
CA PRO A 177 13.66 4.28 4.85
C PRO A 177 13.36 3.37 6.03
N ASP A 178 12.09 3.02 6.17
CA ASP A 178 11.63 2.09 7.19
C ASP A 178 11.77 0.65 6.74
N ASP A 179 11.97 -0.26 7.67
CA ASP A 179 11.69 -1.67 7.45
C ASP A 179 10.19 -1.95 7.64
N PHE A 180 9.77 -3.16 7.30
CA PHE A 180 8.37 -3.58 7.37
C PHE A 180 7.71 -3.28 8.74
N TRP A 181 8.40 -3.56 9.86
CA TRP A 181 7.82 -3.35 11.18
C TRP A 181 7.69 -1.86 11.53
N LYS A 182 8.69 -1.06 11.19
CA LYS A 182 8.61 0.39 11.40
C LYS A 182 7.50 1.02 10.56
N SER A 183 7.39 0.65 9.29
CA SER A 183 6.36 1.15 8.40
C SER A 183 4.96 0.78 8.90
N THR A 184 4.75 -0.47 9.34
CA THR A 184 3.47 -0.96 9.88
C THR A 184 3.01 -0.19 11.12
N PHE A 185 3.93 0.20 12.00
CA PHE A 185 3.60 0.91 13.25
C PHE A 185 3.79 2.42 13.18
N ARG A 186 4.21 2.96 12.04
CA ARG A 186 4.32 4.40 11.84
C ARG A 186 2.93 5.03 11.77
N LYS A 187 2.68 6.04 12.61
CA LYS A 187 1.39 6.74 12.66
C LYS A 187 1.26 7.83 11.59
N ASN A 188 2.37 8.45 11.24
CA ASN A 188 2.46 9.51 10.23
C ASN A 188 3.83 9.52 9.56
N SER A 189 3.98 10.27 8.48
CA SER A 189 5.22 10.33 7.70
C SER A 189 6.41 10.97 8.43
N CYS A 190 6.14 11.79 9.46
CA CYS A 190 7.15 12.61 10.13
C CYS A 190 7.73 11.97 11.39
N GLU A 191 7.02 11.01 12.03
CA GLU A 191 7.40 10.45 13.32
C GLU A 191 7.67 8.96 13.25
N ALA A 192 8.78 8.53 13.82
CA ALA A 192 9.05 7.10 14.02
C ALA A 192 8.08 6.50 15.05
N PRO A 193 7.82 5.17 14.98
CA PRO A 193 7.02 4.50 16.00
C PRO A 193 7.65 4.64 17.39
N ASP A 194 6.85 5.02 18.37
CA ASP A 194 7.25 4.93 19.79
C ASP A 194 7.04 3.50 20.29
N TRP A 195 8.12 2.73 20.29
CA TRP A 195 8.10 1.34 20.76
C TRP A 195 7.72 1.22 22.23
N GLY A 196 8.00 2.25 23.05
CA GLY A 196 7.63 2.27 24.47
C GLY A 196 6.11 2.35 24.64
N GLU A 197 5.44 3.22 23.91
CA GLU A 197 3.98 3.33 23.93
C GLU A 197 3.30 2.09 23.34
N LEU A 198 3.84 1.52 22.28
CA LEU A 198 3.32 0.28 21.70
C LEU A 198 3.42 -0.89 22.69
N LEU A 199 4.55 -1.02 23.38
CA LEU A 199 4.75 -2.06 24.41
C LEU A 199 3.80 -1.88 25.59
N LYS A 200 3.63 -0.65 26.09
CA LYS A 200 2.65 -0.34 27.14
C LYS A 200 1.24 -0.73 26.71
N GLY A 201 0.83 -0.36 25.49
CA GLY A 201 -0.48 -0.75 24.95
C GLY A 201 -0.68 -2.26 24.91
N LEU A 202 0.33 -3.01 24.46
CA LEU A 202 0.30 -4.47 24.47
C LEU A 202 0.16 -5.06 25.88
N ILE A 203 0.92 -4.53 26.85
CA ILE A 203 0.84 -4.95 28.25
C ILE A 203 -0.56 -4.71 28.82
N TYR A 204 -1.17 -3.55 28.56
CA TYR A 204 -2.55 -3.27 29.01
C TYR A 204 -3.57 -4.24 28.40
N ILE A 205 -3.46 -4.56 27.13
CA ILE A 205 -4.32 -5.55 26.47
C ILE A 205 -4.15 -6.93 27.12
N LEU A 206 -2.92 -7.38 27.36
CA LEU A 206 -2.64 -8.66 28.02
C LEU A 206 -3.20 -8.69 29.45
N LEU A 207 -3.02 -7.62 30.21
CA LEU A 207 -3.57 -7.52 31.57
C LEU A 207 -5.11 -7.58 31.54
N ALA A 208 -5.76 -6.88 30.60
CA ALA A 208 -7.21 -6.93 30.45
C ALA A 208 -7.71 -8.34 30.10
N LEU A 209 -7.03 -9.03 29.18
CA LEU A 209 -7.34 -10.41 28.80
C LEU A 209 -7.17 -11.40 29.95
N LEU A 210 -6.26 -11.18 30.87
CA LEU A 210 -6.08 -12.01 32.07
C LEU A 210 -7.07 -11.64 33.17
N PHE A 211 -7.37 -10.36 33.34
CA PHE A 211 -8.20 -9.85 34.44
C PHE A 211 -9.68 -10.24 34.27
N ILE A 212 -10.22 -10.17 33.05
CA ILE A 212 -11.63 -10.49 32.77
C ILE A 212 -11.98 -11.93 33.15
N PRO A 213 -11.23 -12.98 32.72
CA PRO A 213 -11.50 -14.35 33.16
C PRO A 213 -11.29 -14.54 34.66
N ALA A 214 -10.29 -13.88 35.27
CA ALA A 214 -10.03 -13.98 36.70
C ALA A 214 -11.20 -13.44 37.55
N MET A 215 -11.77 -12.30 37.13
CA MET A 215 -12.96 -11.73 37.78
C MET A 215 -14.17 -12.66 37.66
N ASN A 216 -14.39 -13.25 36.48
CA ASN A 216 -15.47 -14.20 36.29
C ASN A 216 -15.34 -15.45 37.15
N LEU A 217 -14.13 -16.02 37.31
CA LEU A 217 -13.85 -17.13 38.18
C LEU A 217 -14.09 -16.77 39.66
N SER A 218 -13.63 -15.60 40.10
CA SER A 218 -13.86 -15.09 41.48
C SER A 218 -15.35 -14.95 41.78
N GLY A 219 -16.13 -14.40 40.85
CA GLY A 219 -17.58 -14.28 40.97
C GLY A 219 -18.30 -15.64 41.10
N MET A 220 -17.87 -16.63 40.31
CA MET A 220 -18.40 -18.00 40.41
C MET A 220 -18.08 -18.71 41.72
N ILE A 221 -16.90 -18.51 42.27
CA ILE A 221 -16.51 -19.07 43.56
C ILE A 221 -17.30 -18.44 44.71
N SER A 222 -17.45 -17.10 44.67
CA SER A 222 -18.21 -16.37 45.69
C SER A 222 -19.70 -16.70 45.72
N SER A 223 -20.29 -17.08 44.56
CA SER A 223 -21.69 -17.45 44.48
C SER A 223 -22.01 -18.89 44.94
N ARG A 224 -20.96 -19.70 45.25
CA ARG A 224 -21.11 -21.09 45.73
C ARG A 224 -20.79 -21.24 47.21
N MET A 225 -20.43 -20.20 47.89
CA MET A 225 -20.35 -20.12 49.36
C MET A 225 -21.63 -19.49 49.92
#